data_8d82900c977336ecd5833b093901df74
#
_entry.id   8d82900c977336ecd5833b093901df74
#
_cell.length_a   1.000
_cell.length_b   1.000
_cell.length_c   1.000
_cell.angle_alpha   90.00
_cell.angle_beta   90.00
_cell.angle_gamma   90.00
#
_symmetry.space_group_name_H-M   'P 1'
#
loop_
_entity.id
_entity.type
_entity.pdbx_description
1 polymer ?
#
loop_
_entity_poly.entity_id
_entity_poly.type
_entity_poly.pdbx_seq_one_letter_code
_entity_poly.pdbx_strand_id
1 'polypeptide(L)'
;MKLAIFDFDGTLINTVGPVTQLFKDTADHWSDHIVTKDDVISTFGVNERGTLKQLTGDNGEKAFLEFFEAYKLMLNSVKPYPGIVDLLETLRDDGFTLILVTGKGIECCEASLDKMNLKGVFEEICPGRIEKAAKAEDMLEIMKRHFAEPEDCFYIGDTPSDVIEAQNAGVECLSAAWDPDTDRDTLNRINPGKVFESIEEIKDYITAKKR
;
A
#
# COMPACT_ATOMS: atom_id res chain seq x y z
N MET A 1 -19.69 -8.08 -8.93
CA MET A 1 -18.61 -8.93 -8.34
C MET A 1 -18.08 -8.20 -7.14
N LYS A 2 -17.80 -8.87 -6.03
CA LYS A 2 -17.29 -8.22 -4.81
C LYS A 2 -15.77 -8.11 -4.85
N LEU A 3 -15.24 -6.92 -4.65
CA LEU A 3 -13.81 -6.68 -4.64
C LEU A 3 -13.33 -6.19 -3.27
N ALA A 4 -12.28 -6.81 -2.75
CA ALA A 4 -11.52 -6.34 -1.63
C ALA A 4 -10.15 -5.84 -2.15
N ILE A 5 -9.97 -4.54 -2.16
CA ILE A 5 -8.80 -3.89 -2.73
C ILE A 5 -7.89 -3.44 -1.58
N PHE A 6 -6.61 -3.74 -1.66
CA PHE A 6 -5.65 -3.48 -0.58
C PHE A 6 -4.50 -2.59 -1.05
N ASP A 7 -4.04 -1.71 -0.17
CA ASP A 7 -2.67 -1.22 -0.21
C ASP A 7 -1.71 -2.27 0.37
N PHE A 8 -0.42 -1.99 0.32
CA PHE A 8 0.64 -2.90 0.74
C PHE A 8 1.36 -2.43 2.00
N ASP A 9 2.16 -1.36 1.88
CA ASP A 9 2.99 -0.83 2.97
C ASP A 9 2.11 -0.15 4.03
N GLY A 10 2.32 -0.46 5.31
CA GLY A 10 1.49 0.05 6.41
C GLY A 10 0.13 -0.64 6.54
N THR A 11 -0.32 -1.37 5.50
CA THR A 11 -1.60 -2.06 5.47
C THR A 11 -1.43 -3.58 5.64
N LEU A 12 -0.66 -4.23 4.78
CA LEU A 12 -0.40 -5.68 4.87
C LEU A 12 0.85 -5.99 5.69
N ILE A 13 1.88 -5.15 5.58
CA ILE A 13 3.19 -5.34 6.21
C ILE A 13 3.72 -4.04 6.81
N ASN A 14 4.49 -4.15 7.90
CA ASN A 14 5.14 -3.03 8.55
C ASN A 14 6.47 -2.69 7.85
N THR A 15 6.40 -1.85 6.82
CA THR A 15 7.56 -1.45 6.03
C THR A 15 7.78 0.05 5.95
N VAL A 16 6.80 0.88 6.33
CA VAL A 16 6.88 2.34 6.13
C VAL A 16 8.13 2.95 6.76
N GLY A 17 8.39 2.67 8.03
CA GLY A 17 9.58 3.15 8.73
C GLY A 17 10.90 2.65 8.12
N PRO A 18 11.09 1.32 8.00
CA PRO A 18 12.28 0.73 7.39
C PRO A 18 12.54 1.20 5.95
N VAL A 19 11.51 1.29 5.12
CA VAL A 19 11.63 1.74 3.72
C VAL A 19 12.00 3.22 3.65
N THR A 20 11.39 4.08 4.48
CA THR A 20 11.73 5.50 4.55
C THR A 20 13.21 5.69 4.91
N GLN A 21 13.71 4.92 5.89
CA GLN A 21 15.12 4.97 6.26
C GLN A 21 16.03 4.49 5.11
N LEU A 22 15.64 3.42 4.44
CA LEU A 22 16.40 2.87 3.31
C LEU A 22 16.46 3.85 2.13
N PHE A 23 15.34 4.52 1.80
CA PHE A 23 15.34 5.59 0.79
C PHE A 23 16.30 6.70 1.15
N LYS A 24 16.24 7.16 2.42
CA LYS A 24 17.13 8.21 2.91
C LYS A 24 18.60 7.83 2.75
N ASP A 25 18.99 6.65 3.25
CA ASP A 25 20.38 6.19 3.23
C ASP A 25 20.90 6.02 1.81
N THR A 26 20.07 5.48 0.92
CA THR A 26 20.41 5.33 -0.51
C THR A 26 20.52 6.71 -1.18
N ALA A 27 19.57 7.60 -0.94
CA ALA A 27 19.58 8.92 -1.55
C ALA A 27 20.75 9.78 -1.04
N ASP A 28 21.12 9.72 0.22
CA ASP A 28 22.32 10.39 0.77
C ASP A 28 23.61 9.97 0.03
N HIS A 29 23.68 8.71 -0.42
CA HIS A 29 24.84 8.21 -1.17
C HIS A 29 24.91 8.75 -2.60
N TRP A 30 23.74 9.01 -3.23
CA TRP A 30 23.65 9.35 -4.65
C TRP A 30 23.28 10.81 -4.94
N SER A 31 22.99 11.62 -3.92
CA SER A 31 22.67 13.04 -4.06
C SER A 31 23.83 13.94 -3.68
N ASP A 32 23.80 15.19 -4.13
CA ASP A 32 24.78 16.23 -3.82
C ASP A 32 24.51 16.93 -2.47
N HIS A 33 23.44 16.56 -1.80
CA HIS A 33 22.98 17.19 -0.57
C HIS A 33 22.47 16.13 0.42
N ILE A 34 22.35 16.51 1.69
CA ILE A 34 21.79 15.65 2.73
C ILE A 34 20.28 15.55 2.51
N VAL A 35 19.79 14.31 2.35
CA VAL A 35 18.36 14.01 2.21
C VAL A 35 17.76 13.78 3.59
N THR A 36 16.66 14.45 3.89
CA THR A 36 15.92 14.25 5.14
C THR A 36 14.80 13.22 4.97
N LYS A 37 14.23 12.74 6.08
CA LYS A 37 13.03 11.89 6.02
C LYS A 37 11.84 12.62 5.42
N ASP A 38 11.71 13.92 5.67
CA ASP A 38 10.62 14.73 5.11
C ASP A 38 10.75 14.86 3.59
N ASP A 39 11.98 14.96 3.07
CA ASP A 39 12.22 14.93 1.62
C ASP A 39 11.74 13.61 1.03
N VAL A 40 12.04 12.46 1.66
CA VAL A 40 11.57 11.15 1.24
C VAL A 40 10.03 11.09 1.26
N ILE A 41 9.41 11.47 2.38
CA ILE A 41 7.95 11.42 2.55
C ILE A 41 7.25 12.31 1.50
N SER A 42 7.84 13.45 1.14
CA SER A 42 7.29 14.35 0.12
C SER A 42 7.20 13.73 -1.27
N THR A 43 7.93 12.65 -1.54
CA THR A 43 7.90 11.92 -2.82
C THR A 43 6.87 10.78 -2.84
N PHE A 44 6.23 10.47 -1.71
CA PHE A 44 5.30 9.35 -1.63
C PHE A 44 4.09 9.56 -2.58
N GLY A 45 3.65 8.47 -3.19
CA GLY A 45 2.63 8.46 -4.23
C GLY A 45 3.16 7.98 -5.58
N VAL A 46 4.47 8.10 -5.83
CA VAL A 46 5.16 7.42 -6.95
C VAL A 46 5.90 6.19 -6.42
N ASN A 47 6.32 5.30 -7.34
CA ASN A 47 7.04 4.11 -6.94
C ASN A 47 8.51 4.39 -6.57
N GLU A 48 9.25 3.36 -6.15
CA GLU A 48 10.62 3.47 -5.65
C GLU A 48 11.58 4.09 -6.70
N ARG A 49 11.39 3.77 -7.98
CA ARG A 49 12.19 4.41 -9.05
C ARG A 49 11.86 5.90 -9.18
N GLY A 50 10.59 6.25 -9.08
CA GLY A 50 10.13 7.64 -9.10
C GLY A 50 10.66 8.43 -7.91
N THR A 51 10.56 7.88 -6.71
CA THR A 51 11.10 8.45 -5.47
C THR A 51 12.61 8.71 -5.62
N LEU A 52 13.40 7.70 -5.97
CA LEU A 52 14.85 7.86 -6.09
C LEU A 52 15.25 8.80 -7.23
N LYS A 53 14.50 8.81 -8.33
CA LYS A 53 14.71 9.79 -9.40
C LYS A 53 14.51 11.22 -8.93
N GLN A 54 13.49 11.47 -8.11
CA GLN A 54 13.22 12.80 -7.54
C GLN A 54 14.33 13.23 -6.55
N LEU A 55 14.82 12.29 -5.73
CA LEU A 55 15.80 12.58 -4.69
C LEU A 55 17.25 12.66 -5.21
N THR A 56 17.58 11.96 -6.31
CA THR A 56 18.96 11.82 -6.79
C THR A 56 19.19 12.23 -8.26
N GLY A 57 18.14 12.74 -8.92
CA GLY A 57 18.22 13.24 -10.30
C GLY A 57 18.70 12.17 -11.29
N ASP A 58 19.78 12.46 -12.00
CA ASP A 58 20.34 11.58 -13.05
C ASP A 58 20.89 10.24 -12.50
N ASN A 59 21.13 10.17 -11.19
CA ASN A 59 21.57 8.95 -10.52
C ASN A 59 20.43 8.00 -10.14
N GLY A 60 19.17 8.36 -10.36
CA GLY A 60 17.99 7.64 -9.89
C GLY A 60 17.99 6.14 -10.18
N GLU A 61 18.41 5.73 -11.40
CA GLU A 61 18.45 4.29 -11.76
C GLU A 61 19.56 3.54 -10.98
N LYS A 62 20.72 4.14 -10.78
CA LYS A 62 21.81 3.54 -10.00
C LYS A 62 21.41 3.43 -8.53
N ALA A 63 20.81 4.48 -8.01
CA ALA A 63 20.26 4.51 -6.67
C ALA A 63 19.18 3.43 -6.47
N PHE A 64 18.30 3.24 -7.46
CA PHE A 64 17.30 2.17 -7.39
C PHE A 64 17.92 0.77 -7.36
N LEU A 65 18.95 0.50 -8.14
CA LEU A 65 19.61 -0.81 -8.10
C LEU A 65 20.23 -1.11 -6.73
N GLU A 66 20.89 -0.13 -6.12
CA GLU A 66 21.43 -0.26 -4.76
C GLU A 66 20.30 -0.42 -3.73
N PHE A 67 19.28 0.44 -3.80
CA PHE A 67 18.09 0.35 -2.96
C PHE A 67 17.45 -1.04 -3.02
N PHE A 68 17.25 -1.58 -4.23
CA PHE A 68 16.55 -2.85 -4.40
C PHE A 68 17.31 -4.04 -3.79
N GLU A 69 18.64 -4.06 -3.88
CA GLU A 69 19.45 -5.10 -3.21
C GLU A 69 19.32 -4.98 -1.68
N ALA A 70 19.42 -3.78 -1.14
CA ALA A 70 19.24 -3.55 0.30
C ALA A 70 17.80 -3.82 0.76
N TYR A 71 16.81 -3.49 -0.07
CA TYR A 71 15.39 -3.78 0.16
C TYR A 71 15.14 -5.28 0.34
N LYS A 72 15.68 -6.12 -0.54
CA LYS A 72 15.58 -7.58 -0.40
C LYS A 72 16.17 -8.11 0.92
N LEU A 73 17.26 -7.49 1.39
CA LEU A 73 17.85 -7.83 2.70
C LEU A 73 16.95 -7.38 3.85
N MET A 74 16.40 -6.17 3.78
CA MET A 74 15.47 -5.62 4.77
C MET A 74 14.24 -6.53 4.95
N LEU A 75 13.71 -7.11 3.88
CA LEU A 75 12.57 -8.01 3.92
C LEU A 75 12.78 -9.25 4.81
N ASN A 76 14.03 -9.62 5.16
CA ASN A 76 14.29 -10.74 6.08
C ASN A 76 13.80 -10.45 7.51
N SER A 77 13.66 -9.18 7.88
CA SER A 77 13.19 -8.74 9.21
C SER A 77 11.73 -8.33 9.25
N VAL A 78 11.04 -8.30 8.10
CA VAL A 78 9.65 -7.85 7.98
C VAL A 78 8.70 -9.05 7.94
N LYS A 79 7.51 -8.86 8.47
CA LYS A 79 6.42 -9.86 8.45
C LYS A 79 5.09 -9.17 8.18
N PRO A 80 4.09 -9.90 7.66
CA PRO A 80 2.71 -9.41 7.63
C PRO A 80 2.25 -9.05 9.06
N TYR A 81 1.35 -8.08 9.14
CA TYR A 81 0.70 -7.79 10.43
C TYR A 81 -0.05 -9.03 10.94
N PRO A 82 -0.04 -9.28 12.26
CA PRO A 82 -0.77 -10.39 12.84
C PRO A 82 -2.26 -10.35 12.46
N GLY A 83 -2.78 -11.43 11.87
CA GLY A 83 -4.17 -11.53 11.43
C GLY A 83 -4.41 -11.20 9.95
N ILE A 84 -3.44 -10.62 9.21
CA ILE A 84 -3.61 -10.30 7.79
C ILE A 84 -3.91 -11.55 6.95
N VAL A 85 -3.17 -12.62 7.15
CA VAL A 85 -3.37 -13.86 6.37
C VAL A 85 -4.79 -14.40 6.60
N ASP A 86 -5.25 -14.44 7.86
CA ASP A 86 -6.60 -14.86 8.21
C ASP A 86 -7.68 -13.94 7.63
N LEU A 87 -7.45 -12.62 7.59
CA LEU A 87 -8.36 -11.67 6.92
C LEU A 87 -8.47 -11.98 5.42
N LEU A 88 -7.33 -12.16 4.73
CA LEU A 88 -7.31 -12.43 3.29
C LEU A 88 -8.02 -13.75 2.97
N GLU A 89 -7.78 -14.82 3.75
CA GLU A 89 -8.46 -16.10 3.60
C GLU A 89 -9.97 -15.97 3.84
N THR A 90 -10.37 -15.29 4.92
CA THR A 90 -11.78 -15.06 5.25
C THR A 90 -12.51 -14.32 4.12
N LEU A 91 -11.91 -13.26 3.59
CA LEU A 91 -12.53 -12.49 2.49
C LEU A 91 -12.67 -13.31 1.22
N ARG A 92 -11.68 -14.12 0.90
CA ARG A 92 -11.75 -15.04 -0.25
C ARG A 92 -12.85 -16.08 -0.08
N ASP A 93 -12.94 -16.69 1.10
CA ASP A 93 -13.98 -17.69 1.42
C ASP A 93 -15.38 -17.04 1.41
N ASP A 94 -15.45 -15.76 1.69
CA ASP A 94 -16.65 -14.93 1.63
C ASP A 94 -17.00 -14.45 0.20
N GLY A 95 -16.25 -14.90 -0.80
CA GLY A 95 -16.50 -14.65 -2.22
C GLY A 95 -16.01 -13.29 -2.73
N PHE A 96 -15.10 -12.62 -2.01
CA PHE A 96 -14.40 -11.45 -2.52
C PHE A 96 -13.23 -11.86 -3.42
N THR A 97 -13.09 -11.15 -4.54
CA THR A 97 -11.85 -11.15 -5.33
C THR A 97 -10.86 -10.19 -4.68
N LEU A 98 -9.69 -10.69 -4.34
CA LEU A 98 -8.63 -9.90 -3.69
C LEU A 98 -7.77 -9.21 -4.74
N ILE A 99 -7.62 -7.91 -4.63
CA ILE A 99 -6.86 -7.06 -5.56
C ILE A 99 -5.83 -6.26 -4.76
N LEU A 100 -4.66 -6.06 -5.33
CA LEU A 100 -3.63 -5.19 -4.75
C LEU A 100 -3.47 -3.94 -5.61
N VAL A 101 -3.68 -2.76 -5.01
CA VAL A 101 -3.45 -1.44 -5.65
C VAL A 101 -2.57 -0.63 -4.73
N THR A 102 -1.32 -0.45 -5.12
CA THR A 102 -0.29 0.11 -4.24
C THR A 102 0.60 1.13 -4.93
N GLY A 103 1.20 2.03 -4.16
CA GLY A 103 2.27 2.91 -4.64
C GLY A 103 3.60 2.19 -4.91
N LYS A 104 3.75 0.97 -4.40
CA LYS A 104 4.96 0.15 -4.56
C LYS A 104 5.17 -0.28 -6.01
N GLY A 105 6.41 -0.16 -6.51
CA GLY A 105 6.80 -0.65 -7.84
C GLY A 105 6.76 -2.17 -7.94
N ILE A 106 6.61 -2.67 -9.16
CA ILE A 106 6.38 -4.11 -9.40
C ILE A 106 7.50 -4.99 -8.84
N GLU A 107 8.76 -4.59 -8.99
CA GLU A 107 9.91 -5.38 -8.53
C GLU A 107 9.91 -5.54 -7.00
N CYS A 108 9.68 -4.44 -6.27
CA CYS A 108 9.60 -4.46 -4.82
C CYS A 108 8.33 -5.18 -4.32
N CYS A 109 7.22 -5.03 -5.05
CA CYS A 109 5.97 -5.71 -4.76
C CYS A 109 6.13 -7.24 -4.87
N GLU A 110 6.64 -7.74 -6.00
CA GLU A 110 6.87 -9.17 -6.23
C GLU A 110 7.84 -9.78 -5.22
N ALA A 111 8.96 -9.09 -4.93
CA ALA A 111 9.92 -9.54 -3.93
C ALA A 111 9.29 -9.64 -2.53
N SER A 112 8.41 -8.71 -2.19
CA SER A 112 7.70 -8.71 -0.91
C SER A 112 6.67 -9.83 -0.82
N LEU A 113 5.83 -9.97 -1.84
CA LEU A 113 4.80 -11.03 -1.89
C LEU A 113 5.43 -12.42 -1.82
N ASP A 114 6.55 -12.64 -2.53
CA ASP A 114 7.29 -13.91 -2.48
C ASP A 114 7.82 -14.16 -1.06
N LYS A 115 8.46 -13.15 -0.47
CA LYS A 115 9.05 -13.26 0.88
C LYS A 115 8.02 -13.49 1.98
N MET A 116 6.81 -12.91 1.84
CA MET A 116 5.72 -13.02 2.82
C MET A 116 4.83 -14.25 2.59
N ASN A 117 5.12 -15.09 1.58
CA ASN A 117 4.27 -16.21 1.14
C ASN A 117 2.86 -15.76 0.72
N LEU A 118 2.75 -14.57 0.14
CA LEU A 118 1.49 -14.01 -0.38
C LEU A 118 1.41 -14.06 -1.91
N LYS A 119 2.39 -14.71 -2.57
CA LYS A 119 2.39 -14.89 -4.02
C LYS A 119 1.16 -15.69 -4.46
N GLY A 120 0.42 -15.16 -5.44
CA GLY A 120 -0.81 -15.78 -5.95
C GLY A 120 -2.04 -15.64 -5.04
N VAL A 121 -1.96 -14.85 -3.97
CA VAL A 121 -3.12 -14.53 -3.12
C VAL A 121 -4.03 -13.52 -3.79
N PHE A 122 -3.46 -12.54 -4.49
CA PHE A 122 -4.19 -11.51 -5.22
C PHE A 122 -4.41 -11.93 -6.66
N GLU A 123 -5.64 -11.80 -7.14
CA GLU A 123 -6.03 -12.07 -8.55
C GLU A 123 -5.37 -11.08 -9.50
N GLU A 124 -5.24 -9.83 -9.07
CA GLU A 124 -4.64 -8.76 -9.85
C GLU A 124 -3.79 -7.86 -8.95
N ILE A 125 -2.67 -7.36 -9.52
CA ILE A 125 -1.75 -6.44 -8.87
C ILE A 125 -1.60 -5.22 -9.77
N CYS A 126 -1.95 -4.04 -9.24
CA CYS A 126 -1.70 -2.74 -9.87
C CYS A 126 -0.59 -2.04 -9.12
N PRO A 127 0.66 -2.09 -9.62
CA PRO A 127 1.81 -1.47 -8.97
C PRO A 127 1.86 0.03 -9.22
N GLY A 128 2.57 0.73 -8.35
CA GLY A 128 2.83 2.16 -8.46
C GLY A 128 3.60 2.54 -9.73
N ARG A 129 3.36 3.76 -10.20
CA ARG A 129 3.97 4.35 -11.39
C ARG A 129 5.14 5.26 -11.03
N ILE A 130 6.04 5.49 -11.97
CA ILE A 130 7.23 6.34 -11.77
C ILE A 130 6.84 7.81 -11.71
N GLU A 131 5.86 8.24 -12.53
CA GLU A 131 5.58 9.65 -12.78
C GLU A 131 4.51 10.23 -11.87
N LYS A 132 3.57 9.41 -11.39
CA LYS A 132 2.41 9.90 -10.63
C LYS A 132 1.75 8.83 -9.76
N ALA A 133 1.08 9.27 -8.72
CA ALA A 133 0.08 8.44 -8.04
C ALA A 133 -1.10 8.14 -8.97
N ALA A 134 -1.67 6.95 -8.89
CA ALA A 134 -2.72 6.51 -9.80
C ALA A 134 -3.74 5.56 -9.17
N LYS A 135 -3.80 5.44 -7.85
CA LYS A 135 -4.67 4.47 -7.16
C LYS A 135 -6.14 4.63 -7.54
N ALA A 136 -6.65 5.86 -7.64
CA ALA A 136 -8.05 6.08 -8.06
C ALA A 136 -8.30 5.61 -9.50
N GLU A 137 -7.40 5.94 -10.43
CA GLU A 137 -7.49 5.50 -11.83
C GLU A 137 -7.48 3.96 -11.89
N ASP A 138 -6.57 3.32 -11.15
CA ASP A 138 -6.44 1.87 -11.13
C ASP A 138 -7.68 1.20 -10.54
N MET A 139 -8.25 1.72 -9.45
CA MET A 139 -9.51 1.22 -8.88
C MET A 139 -10.68 1.32 -9.87
N LEU A 140 -10.81 2.44 -10.57
CA LEU A 140 -11.87 2.61 -11.60
C LEU A 140 -11.72 1.62 -12.75
N GLU A 141 -10.49 1.37 -13.21
CA GLU A 141 -10.21 0.40 -14.26
C GLU A 141 -10.45 -1.05 -13.80
N ILE A 142 -10.09 -1.37 -12.57
CA ILE A 142 -10.32 -2.69 -11.95
C ILE A 142 -11.81 -2.96 -11.86
N MET A 143 -12.60 -2.04 -11.31
CA MET A 143 -14.06 -2.18 -11.22
C MET A 143 -14.67 -2.45 -12.60
N LYS A 144 -14.23 -1.71 -13.62
CA LYS A 144 -14.70 -1.91 -14.99
C LYS A 144 -14.33 -3.30 -15.56
N ARG A 145 -13.08 -3.75 -15.34
CA ARG A 145 -12.63 -5.09 -15.80
C ARG A 145 -13.37 -6.23 -15.13
N HIS A 146 -13.65 -6.07 -13.84
CA HIS A 146 -14.32 -7.08 -13.02
C HIS A 146 -15.87 -6.94 -13.02
N PHE A 147 -16.43 -6.00 -13.76
CA PHE A 147 -17.87 -5.73 -13.76
C PHE A 147 -18.42 -5.54 -12.33
N ALA A 148 -17.67 -4.81 -11.51
CA ALA A 148 -18.03 -4.51 -10.13
C ALA A 148 -18.55 -3.08 -9.99
N GLU A 149 -19.59 -2.90 -9.18
CA GLU A 149 -20.09 -1.57 -8.84
C GLU A 149 -19.37 -1.06 -7.58
N PRO A 150 -19.26 0.26 -7.37
CA PRO A 150 -18.55 0.82 -6.21
C PRO A 150 -19.07 0.28 -4.86
N GLU A 151 -20.38 0.02 -4.76
CA GLU A 151 -21.04 -0.51 -3.56
C GLU A 151 -20.63 -1.95 -3.22
N ASP A 152 -20.11 -2.69 -4.21
CA ASP A 152 -19.60 -4.05 -4.05
C ASP A 152 -18.09 -4.08 -3.71
N CYS A 153 -17.47 -2.89 -3.63
CA CYS A 153 -16.03 -2.73 -3.45
C CYS A 153 -15.71 -2.03 -2.14
N PHE A 154 -14.58 -2.37 -1.55
CA PHE A 154 -13.93 -1.53 -0.56
C PHE A 154 -12.41 -1.54 -0.77
N TYR A 155 -11.79 -0.46 -0.32
CA TYR A 155 -10.35 -0.29 -0.33
C TYR A 155 -9.83 -0.24 1.10
N ILE A 156 -8.78 -1.00 1.42
CA ILE A 156 -8.12 -0.99 2.73
C ILE A 156 -6.75 -0.35 2.54
N GLY A 157 -6.49 0.76 3.24
CA GLY A 157 -5.23 1.49 3.22
C GLY A 157 -5.02 2.30 4.50
N ASP A 158 -3.80 2.71 4.79
CA ASP A 158 -3.39 3.29 6.08
C ASP A 158 -3.13 4.79 6.05
N THR A 159 -3.17 5.42 4.86
CA THR A 159 -2.81 6.82 4.71
C THR A 159 -4.01 7.74 4.40
N PRO A 160 -3.93 9.04 4.70
CA PRO A 160 -4.90 10.03 4.23
C PRO A 160 -5.06 10.05 2.69
N SER A 161 -3.99 9.76 1.95
CA SER A 161 -4.03 9.65 0.49
C SER A 161 -4.92 8.50 0.04
N ASP A 162 -4.92 7.37 0.73
CA ASP A 162 -5.77 6.22 0.44
C ASP A 162 -7.25 6.57 0.54
N VAL A 163 -7.61 7.34 1.58
CA VAL A 163 -8.99 7.82 1.76
C VAL A 163 -9.40 8.70 0.58
N ILE A 164 -8.55 9.64 0.18
CA ILE A 164 -8.82 10.57 -0.93
C ILE A 164 -8.92 9.80 -2.25
N GLU A 165 -7.99 8.90 -2.53
CA GLU A 165 -7.96 8.11 -3.77
C GLU A 165 -9.18 7.17 -3.87
N ALA A 166 -9.57 6.52 -2.77
CA ALA A 166 -10.78 5.69 -2.73
C ALA A 166 -12.05 6.53 -2.94
N GLN A 167 -12.14 7.71 -2.32
CA GLN A 167 -13.25 8.65 -2.52
C GLN A 167 -13.34 9.11 -3.99
N ASN A 168 -12.20 9.42 -4.62
CA ASN A 168 -12.14 9.80 -6.03
C ASN A 168 -12.63 8.68 -6.96
N ALA A 169 -12.41 7.42 -6.57
CA ALA A 169 -12.91 6.26 -7.28
C ALA A 169 -14.38 5.90 -6.94
N GLY A 170 -14.97 6.56 -5.93
CA GLY A 170 -16.30 6.23 -5.41
C GLY A 170 -16.34 4.97 -4.54
N VAL A 171 -15.18 4.45 -4.15
CA VAL A 171 -15.04 3.23 -3.35
C VAL A 171 -14.99 3.56 -1.86
N GLU A 172 -15.64 2.75 -1.03
CA GLU A 172 -15.54 2.88 0.42
C GLU A 172 -14.13 2.57 0.90
N CYS A 173 -13.50 3.53 1.60
CA CYS A 173 -12.21 3.31 2.25
C CYS A 173 -12.42 2.79 3.68
N LEU A 174 -11.75 1.70 4.03
CA LEU A 174 -11.61 1.18 5.38
C LEU A 174 -10.18 1.46 5.83
N SER A 175 -10.01 2.47 6.71
CA SER A 175 -8.67 2.94 7.09
C SER A 175 -8.01 1.97 8.08
N ALA A 176 -6.88 1.43 7.68
CA ALA A 176 -6.01 0.56 8.47
C ALA A 176 -5.20 1.41 9.46
N ALA A 177 -5.51 1.33 10.75
CA ALA A 177 -4.84 2.11 11.78
C ALA A 177 -4.17 1.25 12.86
N TRP A 178 -3.80 0.04 12.52
CA TRP A 178 -3.15 -0.92 13.42
C TRP A 178 -1.63 -0.74 13.52
N ASP A 179 -1.01 0.02 12.61
CA ASP A 179 0.39 0.42 12.80
C ASP A 179 0.48 1.52 13.85
N PRO A 180 1.43 1.45 14.80
CA PRO A 180 1.63 2.49 15.81
C PRO A 180 1.92 3.88 15.25
N ASP A 181 2.55 3.95 14.07
CA ASP A 181 2.97 5.20 13.43
C ASP A 181 1.89 5.80 12.52
N THR A 182 0.73 5.15 12.37
CA THR A 182 -0.39 5.67 11.58
C THR A 182 -0.97 6.95 12.19
N ASP A 183 -1.20 7.97 11.37
CA ASP A 183 -1.85 9.23 11.77
C ASP A 183 -3.36 9.05 11.97
N ARG A 184 -3.72 8.43 13.10
CA ARG A 184 -5.12 8.14 13.48
C ARG A 184 -5.97 9.40 13.58
N ASP A 185 -5.40 10.50 14.04
CA ASP A 185 -6.16 11.76 14.23
C ASP A 185 -6.60 12.32 12.88
N THR A 186 -5.71 12.34 11.90
CA THR A 186 -6.07 12.75 10.54
C THR A 186 -7.05 11.79 9.90
N LEU A 187 -6.84 10.48 10.01
CA LEU A 187 -7.76 9.48 9.46
C LEU A 187 -9.17 9.61 10.08
N ASN A 188 -9.29 9.74 11.39
CA ASN A 188 -10.59 9.92 12.05
C ASN A 188 -11.33 11.20 11.61
N ARG A 189 -10.58 12.26 11.28
CA ARG A 189 -11.15 13.50 10.78
C ARG A 189 -11.71 13.38 9.36
N ILE A 190 -11.01 12.66 8.47
CA ILE A 190 -11.39 12.60 7.04
C ILE A 190 -12.18 11.35 6.66
N ASN A 191 -12.14 10.29 7.49
CA ASN A 191 -12.85 9.03 7.29
C ASN A 191 -13.56 8.56 8.58
N PRO A 192 -14.43 9.40 9.17
CA PRO A 192 -15.04 9.13 10.49
C PRO A 192 -15.86 7.84 10.47
N GLY A 193 -15.66 7.02 11.51
CA GLY A 193 -16.38 5.74 11.70
C GLY A 193 -15.90 4.59 10.80
N LYS A 194 -14.79 4.78 10.08
CA LYS A 194 -14.18 3.77 9.20
C LYS A 194 -12.67 3.67 9.42
N VAL A 195 -12.20 4.00 10.61
CA VAL A 195 -10.82 3.85 11.05
C VAL A 195 -10.77 2.69 12.03
N PHE A 196 -9.97 1.68 11.73
CA PHE A 196 -9.91 0.42 12.46
C PHE A 196 -8.51 0.24 13.05
N GLU A 197 -8.44 0.06 14.36
CA GLU A 197 -7.18 -0.08 15.09
C GLU A 197 -6.69 -1.54 15.16
N SER A 198 -7.52 -2.47 14.70
CA SER A 198 -7.16 -3.88 14.58
C SER A 198 -7.76 -4.52 13.34
N ILE A 199 -7.11 -5.60 12.90
CA ILE A 199 -7.58 -6.41 11.76
C ILE A 199 -8.89 -7.13 12.10
N GLU A 200 -9.12 -7.49 13.36
CA GLU A 200 -10.36 -8.11 13.80
C GLU A 200 -11.55 -7.16 13.66
N GLU A 201 -11.39 -5.88 14.03
CA GLU A 201 -12.45 -4.86 13.85
C GLU A 201 -12.86 -4.70 12.38
N ILE A 202 -11.91 -4.68 11.46
CA ILE A 202 -12.22 -4.59 10.02
C ILE A 202 -12.96 -5.84 9.54
N LYS A 203 -12.53 -7.01 9.99
CA LYS A 203 -13.15 -8.29 9.67
C LYS A 203 -14.60 -8.35 10.17
N ASP A 204 -14.85 -7.91 11.40
CA ASP A 204 -16.19 -7.82 11.99
C ASP A 204 -17.07 -6.84 11.20
N TYR A 205 -16.53 -5.67 10.85
CA TYR A 205 -17.25 -4.67 10.06
C TYR A 205 -17.71 -5.22 8.70
N ILE A 206 -16.81 -5.86 7.96
CA ILE A 206 -17.11 -6.42 6.64
C ILE A 206 -18.15 -7.55 6.75
N THR A 207 -18.00 -8.41 7.77
CA THR A 207 -18.92 -9.53 8.01
C THR A 207 -20.32 -9.04 8.39
N ALA A 208 -20.42 -7.96 9.18
CA ALA A 208 -21.71 -7.38 9.57
C ALA A 208 -22.46 -6.76 8.37
N LYS A 209 -21.77 -6.19 7.40
CA LYS A 209 -22.37 -5.63 6.16
C LYS A 209 -23.00 -6.65 5.24
N LYS A 210 -22.70 -7.94 5.43
CA LYS A 210 -23.27 -9.04 4.61
C LYS A 210 -24.68 -9.46 5.05
N ARG A 211 -25.13 -9.01 6.21
CA ARG A 211 -26.43 -9.33 6.77
C ARG A 211 -27.45 -8.28 6.39
#